data_101bb91f4b1f3552826ca674c9130d73
#
_entry.id   101bb91f4b1f3552826ca674c9130d73
#
_cell.length_a   1.000
_cell.length_b   1.000
_cell.length_c   1.000
_cell.angle_alpha   90.00
_cell.angle_beta   90.00
_cell.angle_gamma   90.00
#
_symmetry.space_group_name_H-M   'P 1'
#
loop_
_entity.id
_entity.type
_entity.pdbx_description
1 polymer ?
#
loop_
_entity_poly.entity_id
_entity_poly.type
_entity_poly.pdbx_seq_one_letter_code
_entity_poly.pdbx_strand_id
1 'polypeptide(L)'
;MTTAPFARKDGRAVDELRPVTMTRHWLDHAEGSVLVTFGRTRVLCAASFTEGVPRWRKGSGEGWVTAEYAMLPRAGSERSGRESVRGKVGGRTHEISRLIGRSLRGIIDVAALGENTIALDCDVLQADGGTRTAAITGAYVALADAVAWGTQHGLIKARPGKPVLSDSLSAISVGIIDGVPCLDLPYEEDVRAQTDMNVVQTGDGRFIEVQGTAEHAPFDRSELGELLDLAAAGNSRLAELQRRALAGPSGEPFTVSSSQSSSQPTEA
;
A
#
# COMPACT_ATOMS: atom_id res chain seq x y z
N MET A 1 18.62 20.47 31.90
CA MET A 1 17.22 20.54 31.50
C MET A 1 16.84 19.16 31.05
N THR A 2 16.01 18.46 31.78
CA THR A 2 15.50 17.13 31.39
C THR A 2 14.49 17.37 30.26
N THR A 3 14.87 17.06 29.03
CA THR A 3 13.93 17.05 27.90
C THR A 3 12.84 16.03 28.23
N ALA A 4 11.58 16.44 28.13
CA ALA A 4 10.46 15.51 28.25
C ALA A 4 10.67 14.33 27.27
N PRO A 5 10.33 13.10 27.63
CA PRO A 5 10.45 11.97 26.72
C PRO A 5 9.60 12.24 25.47
N PHE A 6 10.12 11.85 24.29
CA PHE A 6 9.40 11.96 23.03
C PHE A 6 8.05 11.23 23.13
N ALA A 7 6.98 11.88 22.74
CA ALA A 7 5.64 11.29 22.67
C ALA A 7 4.95 11.74 21.39
N ARG A 8 4.35 10.78 20.68
CA ARG A 8 3.52 11.07 19.49
C ARG A 8 2.23 11.74 19.93
N LYS A 9 1.75 12.71 19.13
CA LYS A 9 0.54 13.49 19.46
C LYS A 9 -0.72 12.65 19.57
N ASP A 10 -0.79 11.56 18.80
CA ASP A 10 -1.92 10.62 18.80
C ASP A 10 -1.82 9.53 19.88
N GLY A 11 -0.77 9.56 20.70
CA GLY A 11 -0.53 8.63 21.81
C GLY A 11 0.00 7.25 21.43
N ARG A 12 0.26 6.99 20.14
CA ARG A 12 0.85 5.71 19.69
C ARG A 12 2.30 5.56 20.14
N ALA A 13 2.74 4.33 20.30
CA ALA A 13 4.15 4.00 20.39
C ALA A 13 4.89 4.31 19.08
N VAL A 14 6.20 4.47 19.12
CA VAL A 14 6.99 4.83 17.92
C VAL A 14 6.95 3.76 16.83
N ASP A 15 6.73 2.51 17.20
CA ASP A 15 6.64 1.33 16.33
C ASP A 15 5.19 0.88 16.07
N GLU A 16 4.19 1.68 16.45
CA GLU A 16 2.77 1.33 16.33
C GLU A 16 2.15 1.88 15.04
N LEU A 17 1.41 1.01 14.33
CA LEU A 17 0.59 1.42 13.18
C LEU A 17 -0.65 2.21 13.63
N ARG A 18 -1.11 3.15 12.81
CA ARG A 18 -2.49 3.65 12.91
C ARG A 18 -3.47 2.48 12.77
N PRO A 19 -4.72 2.59 13.25
CA PRO A 19 -5.75 1.61 12.95
C PRO A 19 -5.88 1.41 11.41
N VAL A 20 -5.74 0.18 10.95
CA VAL A 20 -5.84 -0.18 9.54
C VAL A 20 -7.10 -0.99 9.31
N THR A 21 -7.89 -0.62 8.29
CA THR A 21 -9.06 -1.39 7.85
C THR A 21 -9.02 -1.65 6.35
N MET A 22 -9.56 -2.77 5.92
CA MET A 22 -9.67 -3.16 4.52
C MET A 22 -11.07 -3.71 4.27
N THR A 23 -11.89 -3.00 3.47
CA THR A 23 -13.24 -3.44 3.09
C THR A 23 -13.21 -3.83 1.62
N ARG A 24 -13.23 -5.14 1.36
CA ARG A 24 -13.19 -5.72 0.00
C ARG A 24 -14.54 -5.62 -0.68
N HIS A 25 -14.52 -5.75 -1.99
CA HIS A 25 -15.71 -5.67 -2.85
C HIS A 25 -16.53 -4.41 -2.57
N TRP A 26 -15.82 -3.28 -2.44
CA TRP A 26 -16.44 -1.98 -2.22
C TRP A 26 -17.24 -1.48 -3.43
N LEU A 27 -16.80 -1.84 -4.63
CA LEU A 27 -17.48 -1.53 -5.90
C LEU A 27 -18.03 -2.82 -6.51
N ASP A 28 -19.28 -2.78 -6.96
CA ASP A 28 -20.00 -3.95 -7.49
C ASP A 28 -19.51 -4.40 -8.87
N HIS A 29 -18.96 -3.48 -9.68
CA HIS A 29 -18.60 -3.75 -11.08
C HIS A 29 -17.11 -4.07 -11.30
N ALA A 30 -16.24 -3.76 -10.34
CA ALA A 30 -14.81 -4.02 -10.46
C ALA A 30 -14.51 -5.49 -10.15
N GLU A 31 -13.60 -6.12 -10.91
CA GLU A 31 -13.17 -7.50 -10.68
C GLU A 31 -12.42 -7.68 -9.35
N GLY A 32 -11.90 -6.59 -8.81
CA GLY A 32 -11.39 -6.49 -7.44
C GLY A 32 -11.50 -5.06 -6.95
N SER A 33 -11.91 -4.88 -5.70
CA SER A 33 -11.93 -3.53 -5.11
C SER A 33 -11.81 -3.57 -3.60
N VAL A 34 -11.18 -2.54 -3.04
CA VAL A 34 -11.02 -2.38 -1.60
C VAL A 34 -11.01 -0.91 -1.21
N LEU A 35 -11.74 -0.58 -0.16
CA LEU A 35 -11.50 0.65 0.58
C LEU A 35 -10.50 0.34 1.70
N VAL A 36 -9.29 0.88 1.59
CA VAL A 36 -8.25 0.77 2.61
C VAL A 36 -8.17 2.05 3.42
N THR A 37 -8.02 1.91 4.73
CA THR A 37 -7.80 3.05 5.63
C THR A 37 -6.55 2.85 6.48
N PHE A 38 -5.77 3.92 6.67
CA PHE A 38 -4.67 4.01 7.64
C PHE A 38 -4.98 5.22 8.53
N GLY A 39 -5.61 4.96 9.69
CA GLY A 39 -6.17 6.02 10.51
C GLY A 39 -7.17 6.88 9.72
N ARG A 40 -6.82 8.14 9.46
CA ARG A 40 -7.66 9.08 8.71
C ARG A 40 -7.39 9.05 7.19
N THR A 41 -6.30 8.47 6.72
CA THR A 41 -6.06 8.27 5.29
C THR A 41 -7.00 7.21 4.75
N ARG A 42 -7.69 7.49 3.63
CA ARG A 42 -8.64 6.61 2.97
C ARG A 42 -8.35 6.57 1.48
N VAL A 43 -8.13 5.37 0.96
CA VAL A 43 -7.88 5.15 -0.47
C VAL A 43 -8.80 4.07 -0.99
N LEU A 44 -9.52 4.37 -2.06
CA LEU A 44 -10.26 3.38 -2.83
C LEU A 44 -9.35 2.83 -3.92
N CYS A 45 -9.15 1.52 -3.93
CA CYS A 45 -8.40 0.83 -4.98
C CYS A 45 -9.36 -0.09 -5.74
N ALA A 46 -9.44 0.07 -7.05
CA ALA A 46 -10.24 -0.75 -7.95
C ALA A 46 -9.34 -1.41 -9.00
N ALA A 47 -9.58 -2.68 -9.29
CA ALA A 47 -8.88 -3.45 -10.31
C ALA A 47 -9.86 -3.79 -11.43
N SER A 48 -9.52 -3.37 -12.64
CA SER A 48 -10.27 -3.68 -13.86
C SER A 48 -9.52 -4.72 -14.69
N PHE A 49 -10.14 -5.85 -14.97
CA PHE A 49 -9.59 -6.91 -15.80
C PHE A 49 -10.05 -6.75 -17.24
N THR A 50 -9.12 -6.69 -18.19
CA THR A 50 -9.41 -6.51 -19.62
C THR A 50 -8.62 -7.53 -20.43
N GLU A 51 -9.30 -8.23 -21.35
CA GLU A 51 -8.62 -9.06 -22.33
C GLU A 51 -7.80 -8.20 -23.31
N GLY A 52 -6.60 -8.66 -23.61
CA GLY A 52 -5.65 -7.94 -24.45
C GLY A 52 -4.62 -7.13 -23.65
N VAL A 53 -3.57 -6.73 -24.36
CA VAL A 53 -2.43 -5.98 -23.82
C VAL A 53 -2.11 -4.77 -24.67
N PRO A 54 -1.38 -3.78 -24.17
CA PRO A 54 -0.91 -2.64 -24.95
C PRO A 54 -0.17 -3.09 -26.23
N ARG A 55 -0.24 -2.28 -27.29
CA ARG A 55 0.31 -2.61 -28.63
C ARG A 55 1.77 -3.09 -28.59
N TRP A 56 2.61 -2.48 -27.75
CA TRP A 56 4.02 -2.80 -27.61
C TRP A 56 4.27 -4.17 -26.95
N ARG A 57 3.26 -4.77 -26.31
CA ARG A 57 3.36 -6.08 -25.65
C ARG A 57 2.60 -7.18 -26.40
N LYS A 58 1.82 -6.82 -27.40
CA LYS A 58 1.02 -7.76 -28.17
C LYS A 58 1.88 -8.80 -28.89
N GLY A 59 1.52 -10.07 -28.75
CA GLY A 59 2.25 -11.21 -29.33
C GLY A 59 3.42 -11.70 -28.43
N SER A 60 3.61 -11.15 -27.24
CA SER A 60 4.60 -11.63 -26.28
C SER A 60 4.15 -12.87 -25.49
N GLY A 61 2.83 -13.14 -25.48
CA GLY A 61 2.23 -14.15 -24.60
C GLY A 61 2.19 -13.76 -23.12
N GLU A 62 2.54 -12.51 -22.79
CA GLU A 62 2.63 -11.99 -21.43
C GLU A 62 1.61 -10.87 -21.19
N GLY A 63 1.02 -10.87 -20.01
CA GLY A 63 0.09 -9.84 -19.57
C GLY A 63 0.73 -8.57 -19.08
N TRP A 64 -0.11 -7.65 -18.65
CA TRP A 64 0.34 -6.35 -18.13
C TRP A 64 -0.44 -5.94 -16.89
N VAL A 65 0.25 -5.35 -15.92
CA VAL A 65 -0.35 -4.70 -14.76
C VAL A 65 0.11 -3.25 -14.75
N THR A 66 -0.84 -2.34 -14.66
CA THR A 66 -0.60 -0.91 -14.59
C THR A 66 -1.41 -0.29 -13.47
N ALA A 67 -1.07 0.95 -13.08
CA ALA A 67 -1.83 1.66 -12.07
C ALA A 67 -1.95 3.14 -12.41
N GLU A 68 -3.06 3.71 -11.99
CA GLU A 68 -3.30 5.14 -11.93
C GLU A 68 -3.50 5.56 -10.47
N TYR A 69 -3.17 6.81 -10.17
CA TYR A 69 -3.33 7.36 -8.84
C TYR A 69 -3.91 8.76 -8.97
N ALA A 70 -4.89 9.06 -8.14
CA ALA A 70 -5.48 10.39 -8.09
C ALA A 70 -5.86 10.77 -6.66
N MET A 71 -6.03 12.08 -6.42
CA MET A 71 -6.58 12.59 -5.17
C MET A 71 -7.86 13.36 -5.45
N LEU A 72 -8.91 13.12 -4.68
CA LEU A 72 -10.10 13.95 -4.75
C LEU A 72 -9.77 15.39 -4.39
N PRO A 73 -10.44 16.39 -4.99
CA PRO A 73 -10.19 17.82 -4.70
C PRO A 73 -10.23 18.20 -3.22
N ARG A 74 -11.01 17.49 -2.43
CA ARG A 74 -11.13 17.70 -0.98
C ARG A 74 -10.55 16.57 -0.15
N ALA A 75 -9.63 15.79 -0.70
CA ALA A 75 -8.90 14.79 0.06
C ALA A 75 -8.05 15.42 1.18
N GLY A 76 -7.49 16.60 0.97
CA GLY A 76 -6.75 17.39 1.97
C GLY A 76 -7.63 18.40 2.72
N SER A 77 -6.98 19.16 3.62
CA SER A 77 -7.61 20.25 4.39
C SER A 77 -8.14 21.37 3.50
N GLU A 78 -7.49 21.62 2.36
CA GLU A 78 -7.90 22.62 1.36
C GLU A 78 -8.34 21.95 0.06
N ARG A 79 -9.15 22.68 -0.72
CA ARG A 79 -9.59 22.20 -2.03
C ARG A 79 -8.49 22.41 -3.08
N SER A 80 -7.99 21.32 -3.65
CA SER A 80 -7.14 21.33 -4.84
C SER A 80 -7.98 21.29 -6.13
N GLY A 81 -7.42 21.76 -7.25
CA GLY A 81 -8.04 21.59 -8.56
C GLY A 81 -7.90 20.17 -9.08
N ARG A 82 -8.87 19.69 -9.87
CA ARG A 82 -8.75 18.39 -10.57
C ARG A 82 -7.68 18.49 -11.67
N GLU A 83 -6.72 17.55 -11.67
CA GLU A 83 -5.65 17.50 -12.69
C GLU A 83 -6.22 17.25 -14.09
N SER A 84 -7.27 16.43 -14.21
CA SER A 84 -7.96 16.16 -15.47
C SER A 84 -8.54 17.41 -16.11
N VAL A 85 -9.00 18.39 -15.32
CA VAL A 85 -9.52 19.68 -15.84
C VAL A 85 -8.39 20.58 -16.31
N ARG A 86 -7.18 20.44 -15.73
CA ARG A 86 -5.98 21.19 -16.16
C ARG A 86 -5.36 20.64 -17.45
N GLY A 87 -5.85 19.49 -17.97
CA GLY A 87 -5.33 18.84 -19.16
C GLY A 87 -3.91 18.26 -19.02
N LYS A 88 -3.36 18.24 -17.80
CA LYS A 88 -2.02 17.72 -17.51
C LYS A 88 -1.98 17.09 -16.12
N VAL A 89 -1.55 15.83 -16.08
CA VAL A 89 -1.27 15.11 -14.84
C VAL A 89 0.03 15.62 -14.24
N GLY A 90 0.06 15.82 -12.92
CA GLY A 90 1.24 16.32 -12.20
C GLY A 90 2.37 15.27 -12.13
N GLY A 91 3.61 15.73 -11.97
CA GLY A 91 4.78 14.86 -11.86
C GLY A 91 4.69 13.90 -10.67
N ARG A 92 4.18 14.36 -9.52
CA ARG A 92 3.93 13.53 -8.33
C ARG A 92 2.92 12.40 -8.62
N THR A 93 1.83 12.71 -9.29
CA THR A 93 0.80 11.73 -9.66
C THR A 93 1.36 10.67 -10.59
N HIS A 94 2.14 11.07 -11.60
CA HIS A 94 2.83 10.13 -12.49
C HIS A 94 3.87 9.26 -11.76
N GLU A 95 4.64 9.84 -10.86
CA GLU A 95 5.63 9.12 -10.05
C GLU A 95 4.95 8.04 -9.22
N ILE A 96 3.87 8.38 -8.48
CA ILE A 96 3.15 7.43 -7.63
C ILE A 96 2.45 6.34 -8.45
N SER A 97 1.81 6.69 -9.57
CA SER A 97 1.20 5.70 -10.48
C SER A 97 2.23 4.67 -10.96
N ARG A 98 3.42 5.13 -11.36
CA ARG A 98 4.52 4.25 -11.78
C ARG A 98 5.07 3.39 -10.65
N LEU A 99 5.16 3.94 -9.44
CA LEU A 99 5.57 3.24 -8.23
C LEU A 99 4.60 2.08 -7.93
N ILE A 100 3.28 2.35 -7.87
CA ILE A 100 2.26 1.32 -7.63
C ILE A 100 2.36 0.21 -8.69
N GLY A 101 2.31 0.58 -9.97
CA GLY A 101 2.36 -0.39 -11.07
C GLY A 101 3.64 -1.23 -11.07
N ARG A 102 4.81 -0.64 -10.80
CA ARG A 102 6.08 -1.35 -10.69
C ARG A 102 6.10 -2.32 -9.51
N SER A 103 5.59 -1.89 -8.37
CA SER A 103 5.51 -2.70 -7.16
C SER A 103 4.67 -3.95 -7.38
N LEU A 104 3.48 -3.80 -7.97
CA LEU A 104 2.59 -4.92 -8.28
C LEU A 104 3.20 -5.88 -9.31
N ARG A 105 3.91 -5.37 -10.32
CA ARG A 105 4.62 -6.24 -11.30
C ARG A 105 5.76 -7.04 -10.68
N GLY A 106 6.30 -6.61 -9.54
CA GLY A 106 7.33 -7.35 -8.82
C GLY A 106 6.87 -8.68 -8.22
N ILE A 107 5.54 -8.87 -8.08
CA ILE A 107 4.97 -10.04 -7.41
C ILE A 107 4.02 -10.85 -8.28
N ILE A 108 3.78 -10.48 -9.54
CA ILE A 108 2.88 -11.19 -10.45
C ILE A 108 3.64 -11.92 -11.56
N ASP A 109 3.25 -13.16 -11.84
CA ASP A 109 3.71 -13.89 -13.02
C ASP A 109 2.94 -13.42 -14.26
N VAL A 110 3.50 -12.46 -14.99
CA VAL A 110 2.87 -11.88 -16.18
C VAL A 110 2.66 -12.90 -17.32
N ALA A 111 3.43 -13.99 -17.35
CA ALA A 111 3.22 -15.05 -18.31
C ALA A 111 2.03 -15.94 -17.94
N ALA A 112 1.74 -16.14 -16.64
CA ALA A 112 0.53 -16.81 -16.19
C ALA A 112 -0.73 -15.96 -16.44
N LEU A 113 -0.58 -14.64 -16.38
CA LEU A 113 -1.67 -13.69 -16.70
C LEU A 113 -2.09 -13.80 -18.17
N GLY A 114 -1.20 -14.28 -19.08
CA GLY A 114 -1.45 -14.29 -20.53
C GLY A 114 -1.60 -12.88 -21.08
N GLU A 115 -2.02 -12.73 -22.33
CA GLU A 115 -2.22 -11.40 -22.93
C GLU A 115 -3.50 -10.70 -22.39
N ASN A 116 -3.56 -10.53 -21.06
CA ASN A 116 -4.59 -9.78 -20.34
C ASN A 116 -3.96 -8.60 -19.61
N THR A 117 -4.75 -7.56 -19.38
CA THR A 117 -4.35 -6.37 -18.63
C THR A 117 -5.16 -6.25 -17.36
N ILE A 118 -4.51 -5.97 -16.23
CA ILE A 118 -5.18 -5.51 -15.01
C ILE A 118 -4.75 -4.07 -14.75
N ALA A 119 -5.71 -3.15 -14.77
CA ALA A 119 -5.51 -1.75 -14.45
C ALA A 119 -6.00 -1.48 -13.01
N LEU A 120 -5.15 -0.87 -12.19
CA LEU A 120 -5.47 -0.48 -10.83
C LEU A 120 -5.71 1.02 -10.78
N ASP A 121 -6.89 1.44 -10.34
CA ASP A 121 -7.24 2.83 -10.08
C ASP A 121 -7.20 3.05 -8.56
N CYS A 122 -6.35 3.97 -8.10
CA CYS A 122 -6.14 4.26 -6.69
C CYS A 122 -6.53 5.71 -6.41
N ASP A 123 -7.75 5.92 -5.89
CA ASP A 123 -8.32 7.23 -5.60
C ASP A 123 -8.23 7.55 -4.11
N VAL A 124 -7.47 8.58 -3.76
CA VAL A 124 -7.40 9.08 -2.39
C VAL A 124 -8.65 9.90 -2.07
N LEU A 125 -9.49 9.35 -1.20
CA LEU A 125 -10.71 9.99 -0.73
C LEU A 125 -10.42 10.99 0.39
N GLN A 126 -9.47 10.65 1.26
CA GLN A 126 -8.99 11.49 2.36
C GLN A 126 -7.50 11.23 2.59
N ALA A 127 -6.72 12.30 2.74
CA ALA A 127 -5.28 12.27 2.93
C ALA A 127 -4.92 12.75 4.35
N ASP A 128 -4.15 11.93 5.07
CA ASP A 128 -3.56 12.22 6.38
C ASP A 128 -2.21 11.50 6.52
N GLY A 129 -1.27 11.74 5.59
CA GLY A 129 0.01 11.05 5.49
C GLY A 129 -0.10 9.62 4.94
N GLY A 130 0.96 9.12 4.31
CA GLY A 130 1.06 7.73 3.83
C GLY A 130 0.08 7.36 2.70
N THR A 131 -0.36 8.30 1.85
CA THR A 131 -1.35 7.99 0.79
C THR A 131 -0.83 7.02 -0.25
N ARG A 132 0.46 7.12 -0.65
CA ARG A 132 1.09 6.20 -1.61
C ARG A 132 1.28 4.79 -1.03
N THR A 133 1.63 4.68 0.24
CA THR A 133 1.81 3.39 0.90
C THR A 133 0.47 2.68 1.14
N ALA A 134 -0.56 3.41 1.54
CA ALA A 134 -1.93 2.90 1.61
C ALA A 134 -2.45 2.46 0.23
N ALA A 135 -2.17 3.24 -0.84
CA ALA A 135 -2.55 2.88 -2.20
C ALA A 135 -1.89 1.57 -2.65
N ILE A 136 -0.57 1.39 -2.44
CA ILE A 136 0.13 0.14 -2.79
C ILE A 136 -0.45 -1.04 -2.01
N THR A 137 -0.64 -0.87 -0.70
CA THR A 137 -1.14 -1.92 0.19
C THR A 137 -2.57 -2.34 -0.17
N GLY A 138 -3.44 -1.37 -0.50
CA GLY A 138 -4.81 -1.64 -0.97
C GLY A 138 -4.83 -2.22 -2.39
N ALA A 139 -4.02 -1.69 -3.31
CA ALA A 139 -3.94 -2.16 -4.68
C ALA A 139 -3.57 -3.64 -4.79
N TYR A 140 -2.72 -4.14 -3.87
CA TYR A 140 -2.44 -5.57 -3.81
C TYR A 140 -3.70 -6.40 -3.50
N VAL A 141 -4.53 -5.97 -2.56
CA VAL A 141 -5.77 -6.68 -2.21
C VAL A 141 -6.75 -6.69 -3.39
N ALA A 142 -6.93 -5.54 -4.06
CA ALA A 142 -7.77 -5.44 -5.26
C ALA A 142 -7.21 -6.31 -6.41
N LEU A 143 -5.89 -6.32 -6.61
CA LEU A 143 -5.23 -7.17 -7.60
C LEU A 143 -5.45 -8.67 -7.30
N ALA A 144 -5.35 -9.08 -6.03
CA ALA A 144 -5.56 -10.47 -5.63
C ALA A 144 -6.99 -10.94 -5.93
N ASP A 145 -7.99 -10.10 -5.67
CA ASP A 145 -9.39 -10.37 -6.02
C ASP A 145 -9.59 -10.46 -7.53
N ALA A 146 -9.02 -9.55 -8.32
CA ALA A 146 -9.11 -9.58 -9.79
C ALA A 146 -8.41 -10.81 -10.40
N VAL A 147 -7.27 -11.23 -9.84
CA VAL A 147 -6.58 -12.46 -10.25
C VAL A 147 -7.42 -13.70 -9.93
N ALA A 148 -8.04 -13.74 -8.76
CA ALA A 148 -8.96 -14.82 -8.39
C ALA A 148 -10.17 -14.86 -9.34
N TRP A 149 -10.76 -13.71 -9.64
CA TRP A 149 -11.85 -13.58 -10.60
C TRP A 149 -11.46 -14.09 -12.00
N GLY A 150 -10.33 -13.62 -12.54
CA GLY A 150 -9.82 -14.04 -13.86
C GLY A 150 -9.51 -15.54 -13.92
N THR A 151 -9.04 -16.12 -12.81
CA THR A 151 -8.80 -17.57 -12.70
C THR A 151 -10.11 -18.36 -12.71
N GLN A 152 -11.12 -17.91 -11.96
CA GLN A 152 -12.44 -18.53 -11.92
C GLN A 152 -13.15 -18.49 -13.28
N HIS A 153 -12.92 -17.45 -14.10
CA HIS A 153 -13.46 -17.30 -15.43
C HIS A 153 -12.61 -17.97 -16.54
N GLY A 154 -11.52 -18.65 -16.17
CA GLY A 154 -10.65 -19.37 -17.12
C GLY A 154 -9.79 -18.45 -18.02
N LEU A 155 -9.71 -17.16 -17.70
CA LEU A 155 -8.93 -16.15 -18.43
C LEU A 155 -7.45 -16.14 -18.01
N ILE A 156 -7.16 -16.57 -16.79
CA ILE A 156 -5.80 -16.75 -16.28
C ILE A 156 -5.48 -18.24 -16.21
N LYS A 157 -4.33 -18.62 -16.76
CA LYS A 157 -3.87 -20.02 -16.75
C LYS A 157 -2.69 -20.15 -15.79
N ALA A 158 -3.01 -20.46 -14.53
CA ALA A 158 -1.97 -20.79 -13.55
C ALA A 158 -1.05 -21.91 -14.08
N ARG A 159 0.26 -21.73 -13.92
CA ARG A 159 1.25 -22.73 -14.30
C ARG A 159 1.45 -23.73 -13.15
N PRO A 160 1.62 -25.04 -13.42
CA PRO A 160 1.87 -26.01 -12.36
C PRO A 160 3.06 -25.59 -11.48
N GLY A 161 2.84 -25.57 -10.16
CA GLY A 161 3.87 -25.20 -9.19
C GLY A 161 4.26 -23.72 -9.11
N LYS A 162 3.59 -22.82 -9.88
CA LYS A 162 3.81 -21.39 -9.82
C LYS A 162 2.49 -20.66 -9.60
N PRO A 163 2.30 -20.00 -8.45
CA PRO A 163 1.14 -19.15 -8.24
C PRO A 163 1.23 -17.92 -9.15
N VAL A 164 0.09 -17.37 -9.54
CA VAL A 164 0.00 -16.15 -10.36
C VAL A 164 0.56 -14.94 -9.59
N LEU A 165 0.23 -14.84 -8.31
CA LEU A 165 0.86 -13.92 -7.37
C LEU A 165 1.91 -14.71 -6.57
N SER A 166 3.18 -14.34 -6.72
CA SER A 166 4.30 -15.04 -6.08
C SER A 166 4.38 -14.77 -4.58
N ASP A 167 3.85 -13.64 -4.13
CA ASP A 167 3.86 -13.21 -2.74
C ASP A 167 2.81 -12.13 -2.50
N SER A 168 2.63 -11.71 -1.25
CA SER A 168 1.93 -10.47 -0.89
C SER A 168 2.83 -9.25 -1.10
N LEU A 169 2.22 -8.06 -1.07
CA LEU A 169 2.91 -6.79 -1.25
C LEU A 169 2.31 -5.75 -0.32
N SER A 170 3.14 -5.10 0.47
CA SER A 170 2.71 -3.97 1.31
C SER A 170 3.72 -2.84 1.28
N ALA A 171 3.27 -1.66 1.70
CA ALA A 171 4.12 -0.49 1.81
C ALA A 171 3.78 0.32 3.05
N ILE A 172 4.81 0.90 3.65
CA ILE A 172 4.67 1.73 4.86
C ILE A 172 5.58 2.95 4.81
N SER A 173 5.18 4.03 5.47
CA SER A 173 6.04 5.18 5.73
C SER A 173 6.74 5.04 7.06
N VAL A 174 7.99 5.46 7.12
CA VAL A 174 8.79 5.61 8.34
C VAL A 174 9.55 6.92 8.25
N GLY A 175 9.95 7.49 9.38
CA GLY A 175 10.74 8.71 9.36
C GLY A 175 11.33 9.04 10.71
N ILE A 176 12.20 10.06 10.75
CA ILE A 176 12.84 10.56 11.97
C ILE A 176 12.11 11.84 12.39
N ILE A 177 11.50 11.81 13.56
CA ILE A 177 10.73 12.91 14.14
C ILE A 177 11.39 13.34 15.45
N ASP A 178 11.91 14.57 15.50
CA ASP A 178 12.63 15.09 16.67
C ASP A 178 13.76 14.14 17.14
N GLY A 179 14.48 13.53 16.19
CA GLY A 179 15.57 12.58 16.43
C GLY A 179 15.13 11.15 16.77
N VAL A 180 13.83 10.84 16.68
CA VAL A 180 13.29 9.52 17.02
C VAL A 180 12.71 8.84 15.78
N PRO A 181 13.15 7.62 15.40
CA PRO A 181 12.55 6.84 14.35
C PRO A 181 11.09 6.45 14.67
N CYS A 182 10.17 6.71 13.76
CA CYS A 182 8.74 6.48 13.91
C CYS A 182 8.16 5.73 12.71
N LEU A 183 7.25 4.80 13.00
CA LEU A 183 6.49 4.03 12.03
C LEU A 183 5.17 4.72 11.69
N ASP A 184 4.76 4.65 10.41
CA ASP A 184 3.45 5.06 9.92
C ASP A 184 3.08 6.50 10.27
N LEU A 185 3.68 7.44 9.52
CA LEU A 185 3.59 8.88 9.79
C LEU A 185 2.22 9.44 9.36
N PRO A 186 1.41 10.04 10.26
CA PRO A 186 0.33 10.91 9.89
C PRO A 186 0.87 12.23 9.30
N TYR A 187 0.01 13.00 8.64
CA TYR A 187 0.42 14.24 7.96
C TYR A 187 1.17 15.23 8.87
N GLU A 188 0.74 15.38 10.11
CA GLU A 188 1.41 16.28 11.07
C GLU A 188 2.86 15.88 11.41
N GLU A 189 3.19 14.60 11.35
CA GLU A 189 4.54 14.10 11.54
C GLU A 189 5.34 14.16 10.24
N ASP A 190 4.73 13.75 9.13
CA ASP A 190 5.30 13.76 7.79
C ASP A 190 5.88 15.15 7.40
N VAL A 191 5.11 16.22 7.62
CA VAL A 191 5.53 17.59 7.28
C VAL A 191 6.67 18.16 8.14
N ARG A 192 6.98 17.55 9.27
CA ARG A 192 8.07 17.98 10.17
C ARG A 192 9.18 16.94 10.28
N ALA A 193 9.08 15.85 9.56
CA ALA A 193 10.07 14.80 9.56
C ALA A 193 11.44 15.35 9.10
N GLN A 194 12.48 14.99 9.85
CA GLN A 194 13.87 15.25 9.45
C GLN A 194 14.27 14.35 8.27
N THR A 195 13.74 13.15 8.27
CA THR A 195 13.83 12.18 7.18
C THR A 195 12.47 11.52 7.02
N ASP A 196 11.95 11.45 5.80
CA ASP A 196 10.81 10.61 5.45
C ASP A 196 11.24 9.49 4.50
N MET A 197 10.68 8.31 4.68
CA MET A 197 10.99 7.15 3.87
C MET A 197 9.74 6.31 3.63
N ASN A 198 9.58 5.85 2.39
CA ASN A 198 8.54 4.91 2.00
C ASN A 198 9.21 3.58 1.59
N VAL A 199 8.79 2.50 2.20
CA VAL A 199 9.39 1.17 2.00
C VAL A 199 8.32 0.21 1.49
N VAL A 200 8.57 -0.39 0.33
CA VAL A 200 7.73 -1.39 -0.31
C VAL A 200 8.40 -2.75 -0.18
N GLN A 201 7.71 -3.72 0.41
CA GLN A 201 8.23 -5.07 0.61
C GLN A 201 7.23 -6.15 0.21
N THR A 202 7.78 -7.29 -0.17
CA THR A 202 7.04 -8.55 -0.31
C THR A 202 6.77 -9.18 1.06
N GLY A 203 5.84 -10.12 1.12
CA GLY A 203 5.48 -10.82 2.37
C GLY A 203 6.63 -11.63 2.97
N ASP A 204 7.58 -12.09 2.14
CA ASP A 204 8.81 -12.75 2.59
C ASP A 204 9.93 -11.76 3.00
N GLY A 205 9.64 -10.44 3.04
CA GLY A 205 10.53 -9.39 3.55
C GLY A 205 11.53 -8.84 2.54
N ARG A 206 11.45 -9.19 1.25
CA ARG A 206 12.31 -8.60 0.22
C ARG A 206 11.84 -7.21 -0.18
N PHE A 207 12.78 -6.33 -0.44
CA PHE A 207 12.49 -4.97 -0.87
C PHE A 207 12.16 -4.90 -2.36
N ILE A 208 11.07 -4.22 -2.70
CA ILE A 208 10.75 -3.82 -4.07
C ILE A 208 11.25 -2.40 -4.32
N GLU A 209 11.06 -1.51 -3.35
CA GLU A 209 11.50 -0.12 -3.43
C GLU A 209 11.73 0.47 -2.05
N VAL A 210 12.75 1.30 -1.94
CA VAL A 210 13.06 2.14 -0.79
C VAL A 210 13.24 3.56 -1.30
N GLN A 211 12.36 4.46 -0.91
CA GLN A 211 12.46 5.90 -1.20
C GLN A 211 12.65 6.63 0.11
N GLY A 212 13.77 7.30 0.29
CA GLY A 212 14.06 8.10 1.48
C GLY A 212 14.63 9.46 1.11
N THR A 213 14.18 10.49 1.79
CA THR A 213 14.62 11.87 1.62
C THR A 213 14.98 12.47 2.96
N ALA A 214 16.15 13.07 3.04
CA ALA A 214 16.54 13.92 4.16
C ALA A 214 16.06 15.35 3.88
N GLU A 215 15.11 15.85 4.67
CA GLU A 215 14.53 17.19 4.47
C GLU A 215 15.37 18.29 5.12
N HIS A 216 16.08 17.98 6.21
CA HIS A 216 16.85 18.98 6.97
C HIS A 216 18.31 18.62 7.17
N ALA A 217 18.59 17.37 7.60
CA ALA A 217 19.93 16.88 7.86
C ALA A 217 20.10 15.49 7.28
N PRO A 218 21.28 15.15 6.71
CA PRO A 218 21.51 13.82 6.19
C PRO A 218 21.41 12.80 7.32
N PHE A 219 20.82 11.63 7.02
CA PHE A 219 20.77 10.48 7.91
C PHE A 219 21.95 9.56 7.65
N ASP A 220 22.41 8.89 8.69
CA ASP A 220 23.53 7.97 8.59
C ASP A 220 23.11 6.51 8.32
N ARG A 221 24.09 5.60 8.28
CA ARG A 221 23.85 4.17 8.00
C ARG A 221 23.09 3.47 9.14
N SER A 222 23.27 3.90 10.39
CA SER A 222 22.57 3.33 11.54
C SER A 222 21.10 3.71 11.52
N GLU A 223 20.82 4.99 11.34
CA GLU A 223 19.46 5.53 11.19
C GLU A 223 18.71 4.88 10.02
N LEU A 224 19.39 4.68 8.88
CA LEU A 224 18.81 3.92 7.76
C LEU A 224 18.44 2.49 8.18
N GLY A 225 19.31 1.82 8.93
CA GLY A 225 19.07 0.47 9.45
C GLY A 225 17.82 0.43 10.34
N GLU A 226 17.73 1.34 11.30
CA GLU A 226 16.59 1.45 12.22
C GLU A 226 15.27 1.72 11.49
N LEU A 227 15.27 2.61 10.49
CA LEU A 227 14.09 2.89 9.66
C LEU A 227 13.67 1.66 8.84
N LEU A 228 14.61 0.91 8.29
CA LEU A 228 14.31 -0.31 7.54
C LEU A 228 13.78 -1.43 8.45
N ASP A 229 14.29 -1.57 9.67
CA ASP A 229 13.80 -2.53 10.66
C ASP A 229 12.35 -2.20 11.09
N LEU A 230 12.06 -0.92 11.36
CA LEU A 230 10.70 -0.44 11.63
C LEU A 230 9.75 -0.72 10.46
N ALA A 231 10.21 -0.42 9.24
CA ALA A 231 9.42 -0.65 8.04
C ALA A 231 9.14 -2.15 7.84
N ALA A 232 10.11 -3.03 8.07
CA ALA A 232 9.95 -4.48 7.98
C ALA A 232 8.90 -4.98 8.98
N ALA A 233 8.97 -4.53 10.23
CA ALA A 233 7.98 -4.87 11.25
C ALA A 233 6.57 -4.37 10.87
N GLY A 234 6.45 -3.13 10.36
CA GLY A 234 5.19 -2.55 9.89
C GLY A 234 4.60 -3.31 8.71
N ASN A 235 5.41 -3.60 7.68
CA ASN A 235 4.99 -4.36 6.50
C ASN A 235 4.57 -5.79 6.83
N SER A 236 5.24 -6.45 7.78
CA SER A 236 4.83 -7.79 8.24
C SER A 236 3.42 -7.76 8.87
N ARG A 237 3.10 -6.74 9.67
CA ARG A 237 1.75 -6.55 10.22
C ARG A 237 0.72 -6.28 9.12
N LEU A 238 1.07 -5.47 8.12
CA LEU A 238 0.19 -5.18 6.97
C LEU A 238 -0.07 -6.41 6.11
N ALA A 239 0.94 -7.24 5.85
CA ALA A 239 0.78 -8.51 5.12
C ALA A 239 -0.16 -9.47 5.86
N GLU A 240 -0.08 -9.54 7.19
CA GLU A 240 -1.02 -10.32 7.99
C GLU A 240 -2.46 -9.78 7.88
N LEU A 241 -2.65 -8.45 7.90
CA LEU A 241 -3.96 -7.83 7.72
C LEU A 241 -4.55 -8.12 6.33
N GLN A 242 -3.73 -8.02 5.28
CA GLN A 242 -4.11 -8.38 3.91
C GLN A 242 -4.53 -9.84 3.81
N ARG A 243 -3.75 -10.76 4.39
CA ARG A 243 -4.06 -12.20 4.41
C ARG A 243 -5.40 -12.49 5.08
N ARG A 244 -5.66 -11.85 6.23
CA ARG A 244 -6.93 -12.00 6.93
C ARG A 244 -8.09 -11.39 6.15
N ALA A 245 -7.91 -10.21 5.56
CA ALA A 245 -8.92 -9.59 4.72
C ALA A 245 -9.27 -10.48 3.53
N LEU A 246 -8.28 -11.06 2.85
CA LEU A 246 -8.49 -11.97 1.71
C LEU A 246 -9.15 -13.30 2.10
N ALA A 247 -8.94 -13.78 3.32
CA ALA A 247 -9.58 -15.00 3.85
C ALA A 247 -10.99 -14.76 4.42
N GLY A 248 -11.33 -13.51 4.74
CA GLY A 248 -12.61 -13.14 5.35
C GLY A 248 -13.76 -12.99 4.35
N PRO A 249 -15.00 -12.87 4.84
CA PRO A 249 -16.15 -12.61 3.99
C PRO A 249 -16.02 -11.26 3.27
N SER A 250 -16.62 -11.20 2.08
CA SER A 250 -16.66 -9.99 1.27
C SER A 250 -17.59 -8.94 1.88
N GLY A 251 -17.22 -7.66 1.75
CA GLY A 251 -18.09 -6.54 2.14
C GLY A 251 -18.04 -6.11 3.60
N GLU A 252 -17.41 -6.88 4.49
CA GLU A 252 -17.24 -6.46 5.88
C GLU A 252 -15.87 -5.80 6.12
N PRO A 253 -15.81 -4.69 6.90
CA PRO A 253 -14.54 -4.07 7.24
C PRO A 253 -13.76 -4.99 8.19
N PHE A 254 -12.59 -5.44 7.75
CA PHE A 254 -11.65 -6.12 8.63
C PHE A 254 -10.88 -5.07 9.45
N THR A 255 -11.09 -5.07 10.78
CA THR A 255 -10.47 -4.12 11.70
C THR A 255 -9.70 -4.91 12.77
N VAL A 256 -8.46 -4.52 13.04
CA VAL A 256 -7.76 -4.95 14.26
C VAL A 256 -7.77 -3.79 15.24
N SER A 257 -8.44 -3.97 16.38
CA SER A 257 -8.27 -3.09 17.52
C SER A 257 -6.96 -3.47 18.24
N SER A 258 -6.22 -2.48 18.71
CA SER A 258 -4.93 -2.60 19.42
C SER A 258 -4.99 -3.33 20.78
N SER A 259 -6.07 -4.06 21.11
CA SER A 259 -6.32 -4.63 22.44
C SER A 259 -6.19 -6.16 22.55
N GLN A 260 -5.39 -6.82 21.70
CA GLN A 260 -5.10 -8.25 21.87
C GLN A 260 -3.60 -8.55 21.98
N SER A 261 -2.98 -8.02 23.04
CA SER A 261 -1.72 -8.55 23.56
C SER A 261 -1.80 -8.63 25.08
N SER A 262 -2.45 -9.67 25.61
CA SER A 262 -2.14 -10.28 26.92
C SER A 262 -3.18 -11.34 27.28
N SER A 263 -2.94 -12.57 26.90
CA SER A 263 -3.38 -13.72 27.68
C SER A 263 -2.19 -14.68 27.76
N GLN A 264 -1.39 -14.49 28.81
CA GLN A 264 -0.51 -15.55 29.26
C GLN A 264 -1.37 -16.69 29.83
N PRO A 265 -1.04 -17.95 29.57
CA PRO A 265 -1.65 -19.06 30.29
C PRO A 265 -1.13 -19.05 31.72
N THR A 266 -2.05 -18.99 32.66
CA THR A 266 -1.78 -19.27 34.08
C THR A 266 -1.58 -20.77 34.22
N GLU A 267 -0.36 -21.18 34.58
CA GLU A 267 -0.12 -22.54 35.07
C GLU A 267 -0.86 -22.74 36.40
N ALA A 268 -1.54 -23.84 36.49
CA ALA A 268 -1.94 -24.51 37.74
C ALA A 268 -1.52 -25.97 37.67
#